data_6eef2fcb204b9a5c6ee01b74e41a742f
#
_entry.id   6eef2fcb204b9a5c6ee01b74e41a742f
#
_cell.length_a   1.000
_cell.length_b   1.000
_cell.length_c   1.000
_cell.angle_alpha   90.00
_cell.angle_beta   90.00
_cell.angle_gamma   90.00
#
_symmetry.space_group_name_H-M   'P 1'
#
loop_
_entity.id
_entity.type
_entity.pdbx_description
1 polymer ?
#
loop_
_entity_poly.entity_id
_entity_poly.type
_entity_poly.pdbx_seq_one_letter_code
_entity_poly.pdbx_strand_id
1 'polypeptide(L)'
;MKKYIFIAAMALTLGACSSEDLDPKSVFDDSVSMPENDFDRWLKTNYVDEYNIQFKYRFEFNESDAGYNLTPAEYDKAVAMAKLTKFLWLDAYAEVMGNTFIRTYCPKLIHLVGSPQYNTDGSVNIGVAEGGMKITLCNINSL
;
A
#
# COMPACT_ATOMS: atom_id res chain seq x y z
N MET A 1 -54.35 -12.96 -24.54
CA MET A 1 -53.95 -13.41 -23.21
C MET A 1 -52.44 -13.60 -23.09
N LYS A 2 -51.70 -14.18 -24.05
CA LYS A 2 -50.23 -14.37 -23.94
C LYS A 2 -49.38 -13.12 -23.85
N LYS A 3 -49.82 -11.96 -24.42
CA LYS A 3 -49.11 -10.68 -24.38
C LYS A 3 -49.09 -10.02 -22.99
N TYR A 4 -50.11 -10.24 -22.17
CA TYR A 4 -50.19 -9.67 -20.82
C TYR A 4 -49.36 -10.45 -19.78
N ILE A 5 -49.12 -11.72 -20.04
CA ILE A 5 -48.28 -12.57 -19.19
C ILE A 5 -46.82 -12.13 -19.26
N PHE A 6 -46.33 -11.72 -20.45
CA PHE A 6 -44.99 -11.19 -20.63
C PHE A 6 -44.78 -9.83 -19.92
N ILE A 7 -45.78 -8.95 -19.93
CA ILE A 7 -45.72 -7.66 -19.27
C ILE A 7 -45.73 -7.83 -17.74
N ALA A 8 -46.51 -8.75 -17.22
CA ALA A 8 -46.55 -9.06 -15.79
C ALA A 8 -45.23 -9.72 -15.31
N ALA A 9 -44.61 -10.59 -16.11
CA ALA A 9 -43.31 -11.18 -15.78
C ALA A 9 -42.16 -10.17 -15.78
N MET A 10 -42.22 -9.16 -16.67
CA MET A 10 -41.20 -8.11 -16.77
C MET A 10 -41.33 -7.08 -15.63
N ALA A 11 -42.51 -6.87 -15.09
CA ALA A 11 -42.75 -5.99 -13.93
C ALA A 11 -42.25 -6.58 -12.60
N LEU A 12 -42.18 -7.92 -12.49
CA LEU A 12 -41.72 -8.62 -11.28
C LEU A 12 -40.18 -8.62 -11.15
N THR A 13 -39.44 -8.37 -12.23
CA THR A 13 -37.97 -8.34 -12.18
C THR A 13 -37.38 -6.98 -11.76
N LEU A 14 -38.18 -5.92 -11.72
CA LEU A 14 -37.75 -4.58 -11.33
C LEU A 14 -37.80 -4.33 -9.81
N GLY A 15 -38.38 -5.24 -9.02
CA GLY A 15 -38.48 -5.13 -7.58
C GLY A 15 -37.36 -5.80 -6.76
N ALA A 16 -36.32 -6.35 -7.42
CA ALA A 16 -35.26 -7.09 -6.74
C ALA A 16 -34.08 -6.25 -6.22
N CYS A 17 -34.12 -4.92 -6.40
CA CYS A 17 -33.18 -4.03 -5.71
C CYS A 17 -33.85 -3.49 -4.45
N SER A 18 -33.96 -4.30 -3.40
CA SER A 18 -34.07 -3.74 -2.06
C SER A 18 -32.68 -3.21 -1.70
N SER A 19 -32.57 -1.90 -1.53
CA SER A 19 -31.44 -1.32 -0.82
C SER A 19 -31.55 -1.86 0.61
N GLU A 20 -30.76 -2.90 0.93
CA GLU A 20 -30.52 -3.20 2.33
C GLU A 20 -29.84 -1.95 2.90
N ASP A 21 -30.49 -1.32 3.87
CA ASP A 21 -29.84 -0.30 4.68
C ASP A 21 -28.68 -0.98 5.39
N LEU A 22 -27.47 -0.79 4.83
CA LEU A 22 -26.24 -1.24 5.45
C LEU A 22 -26.15 -0.53 6.81
N ASP A 23 -25.95 -1.30 7.87
CA ASP A 23 -25.68 -0.74 9.19
C ASP A 23 -24.55 0.28 9.05
N PRO A 24 -24.76 1.58 9.38
CA PRO A 24 -23.72 2.59 9.30
C PRO A 24 -22.54 2.30 10.23
N LYS A 25 -22.69 1.33 11.13
CA LYS A 25 -21.63 0.88 12.01
C LYS A 25 -20.75 -0.12 11.27
N SER A 26 -19.50 0.29 10.97
CA SER A 26 -18.48 -0.60 10.40
C SER A 26 -18.31 -1.84 11.28
N VAL A 27 -18.29 -3.02 10.67
CA VAL A 27 -17.93 -4.29 11.34
C VAL A 27 -16.45 -4.29 11.73
N PHE A 28 -15.65 -3.44 11.09
CA PHE A 28 -14.26 -3.23 11.47
C PHE A 28 -14.21 -2.20 12.59
N ASP A 29 -13.79 -2.64 13.75
CA ASP A 29 -13.56 -1.77 14.90
C ASP A 29 -12.34 -0.89 14.61
N ASP A 30 -12.54 0.42 14.44
CA ASP A 30 -11.46 1.39 14.24
C ASP A 30 -10.50 1.45 15.44
N SER A 31 -10.86 0.79 16.57
CA SER A 31 -10.04 0.69 17.77
C SER A 31 -8.82 -0.25 17.62
N VAL A 32 -8.72 -1.03 16.53
CA VAL A 32 -7.60 -1.94 16.25
C VAL A 32 -6.49 -1.25 15.45
N SER A 33 -6.55 0.06 15.23
CA SER A 33 -5.40 0.79 14.69
C SER A 33 -4.25 0.69 15.69
N MET A 34 -3.09 0.16 15.26
CA MET A 34 -1.89 0.21 16.10
C MET A 34 -1.62 1.67 16.48
N PRO A 35 -1.31 1.96 17.76
CA PRO A 35 -1.05 3.33 18.17
C PRO A 35 0.09 3.92 17.32
N GLU A 36 -0.15 5.11 16.80
CA GLU A 36 0.87 5.87 16.06
C GLU A 36 2.05 6.20 16.98
N ASN A 37 3.24 5.91 16.51
CA ASN A 37 4.49 6.34 17.14
C ASN A 37 5.04 7.61 16.48
N ASP A 38 6.15 8.14 17.00
CA ASP A 38 6.78 9.34 16.46
C ASP A 38 7.23 9.16 15.01
N PHE A 39 7.65 7.95 14.64
CA PHE A 39 8.04 7.64 13.27
C PHE A 39 6.84 7.60 12.32
N ASP A 40 5.69 7.09 12.75
CA ASP A 40 4.46 7.12 11.95
C ASP A 40 4.04 8.57 11.65
N ARG A 41 4.12 9.46 12.66
CA ARG A 41 3.85 10.90 12.47
C ARG A 41 4.86 11.55 11.52
N TRP A 42 6.12 11.18 11.64
CA TRP A 42 7.17 11.66 10.74
C TRP A 42 6.92 11.19 9.30
N LEU A 43 6.58 9.92 9.09
CA LEU A 43 6.23 9.37 7.78
C LEU A 43 4.99 10.06 7.19
N LYS A 44 3.98 10.30 8.01
CA LYS A 44 2.79 11.02 7.56
C LYS A 44 3.18 12.39 6.99
N THR A 45 3.93 13.18 7.73
CA THR A 45 4.33 14.53 7.31
C THR A 45 5.24 14.53 6.08
N ASN A 46 6.27 13.67 6.08
CA ASN A 46 7.35 13.71 5.09
C ASN A 46 7.11 12.87 3.83
N TYR A 47 6.12 11.97 3.84
CA TYR A 47 5.80 11.10 2.72
C TYR A 47 4.35 11.25 2.25
N VAL A 48 3.39 11.12 3.18
CA VAL A 48 1.98 11.13 2.81
C VAL A 48 1.51 12.55 2.45
N ASP A 49 1.68 13.49 3.36
CA ASP A 49 1.19 14.86 3.17
C ASP A 49 1.99 15.59 2.08
N GLU A 50 3.30 15.34 2.00
CA GLU A 50 4.19 16.00 1.05
C GLU A 50 4.10 15.40 -0.37
N TYR A 51 4.16 14.07 -0.51
CA TYR A 51 4.30 13.39 -1.80
C TYR A 51 3.13 12.46 -2.17
N ASN A 52 2.18 12.24 -1.27
CA ASN A 52 1.12 11.24 -1.44
C ASN A 52 1.68 9.82 -1.64
N ILE A 53 2.70 9.48 -0.87
CA ILE A 53 3.35 8.16 -0.87
C ILE A 53 3.14 7.53 0.50
N GLN A 54 2.65 6.30 0.54
CA GLN A 54 2.65 5.48 1.75
C GLN A 54 4.00 4.80 1.91
N PHE A 55 4.55 4.83 3.13
CA PHE A 55 5.78 4.14 3.48
C PHE A 55 5.48 3.12 4.56
N LYS A 56 5.45 1.82 4.19
CA LYS A 56 5.12 0.72 5.06
C LYS A 56 6.38 0.02 5.54
N TYR A 57 6.71 0.18 6.81
CA TYR A 57 7.85 -0.48 7.44
C TYR A 57 7.44 -1.66 8.33
N ARG A 58 6.19 -1.68 8.81
CA ARG A 58 5.62 -2.85 9.47
C ARG A 58 5.32 -3.91 8.44
N PHE A 59 5.71 -5.14 8.75
CA PHE A 59 5.48 -6.25 7.84
C PHE A 59 3.99 -6.53 7.69
N GLU A 60 3.49 -6.47 6.47
CA GLU A 60 2.13 -6.82 6.11
C GLU A 60 2.17 -7.97 5.11
N PHE A 61 1.57 -9.09 5.48
CA PHE A 61 1.56 -10.30 4.65
C PHE A 61 0.94 -10.04 3.27
N ASN A 62 -0.12 -9.23 3.22
CA ASN A 62 -0.81 -8.90 1.96
C ASN A 62 0.03 -8.04 0.99
N GLU A 63 1.05 -7.36 1.50
CA GLU A 63 1.97 -6.55 0.69
C GLU A 63 3.21 -7.35 0.27
N SER A 64 3.37 -8.56 0.79
CA SER A 64 4.52 -9.40 0.56
C SER A 64 4.19 -10.51 -0.43
N ASP A 65 5.18 -10.91 -1.23
CA ASP A 65 5.04 -12.05 -2.13
C ASP A 65 5.07 -13.35 -1.31
N ALA A 66 3.96 -14.11 -1.37
CA ALA A 66 3.79 -15.37 -0.65
C ALA A 66 4.76 -16.49 -1.10
N GLY A 67 5.45 -16.30 -2.23
CA GLY A 67 6.46 -17.24 -2.72
C GLY A 67 7.79 -17.20 -1.97
N TYR A 68 7.98 -16.22 -1.07
CA TYR A 68 9.24 -16.03 -0.36
C TYR A 68 9.07 -16.10 1.16
N ASN A 69 10.09 -16.62 1.84
CA ASN A 69 10.19 -16.55 3.30
C ASN A 69 10.84 -15.22 3.69
N LEU A 70 10.01 -14.26 4.09
CA LEU A 70 10.43 -12.89 4.37
C LEU A 70 10.38 -12.59 5.86
N THR A 71 11.27 -11.72 6.32
CA THR A 71 11.29 -11.23 7.70
C THR A 71 10.97 -9.74 7.78
N PRO A 72 10.38 -9.27 8.88
CA PRO A 72 10.16 -7.84 9.11
C PRO A 72 11.46 -7.03 9.08
N ALA A 73 11.38 -5.78 8.68
CA ALA A 73 12.47 -4.83 8.85
C ALA A 73 12.61 -4.43 10.33
N GLU A 74 13.85 -4.37 10.82
CA GLU A 74 14.16 -3.82 12.13
C GLU A 74 13.83 -2.33 12.18
N TYR A 75 13.28 -1.88 13.31
CA TYR A 75 12.77 -0.52 13.44
C TYR A 75 13.81 0.56 13.12
N ASP A 76 14.99 0.47 13.71
CA ASP A 76 16.04 1.48 13.52
C ASP A 76 16.53 1.51 12.07
N LYS A 77 16.60 0.35 11.43
CA LYS A 77 16.97 0.21 10.01
C LYS A 77 15.88 0.79 9.11
N ALA A 78 14.61 0.55 9.45
CA ALA A 78 13.49 1.13 8.74
C ALA A 78 13.48 2.67 8.81
N VAL A 79 13.76 3.24 9.99
CA VAL A 79 13.91 4.70 10.17
C VAL A 79 15.06 5.24 9.32
N ALA A 80 16.21 4.57 9.33
CA ALA A 80 17.37 4.97 8.53
C ALA A 80 17.05 4.92 7.04
N MET A 81 16.43 3.82 6.56
CA MET A 81 16.06 3.65 5.16
C MET A 81 15.05 4.71 4.70
N ALA A 82 14.04 5.03 5.52
CA ALA A 82 13.09 6.08 5.18
C ALA A 82 13.78 7.44 4.98
N LYS A 83 14.66 7.83 5.90
CA LYS A 83 15.41 9.09 5.77
C LYS A 83 16.30 9.08 4.53
N LEU A 84 16.97 7.96 4.27
CA LEU A 84 17.85 7.79 3.12
C LEU A 84 17.07 7.87 1.80
N THR A 85 15.95 7.18 1.69
CA THR A 85 15.07 7.19 0.52
C THR A 85 14.53 8.60 0.25
N LYS A 86 14.10 9.32 1.30
CA LYS A 86 13.66 10.70 1.15
C LYS A 86 14.79 11.56 0.59
N PHE A 87 15.92 11.56 1.23
CA PHE A 87 17.06 12.45 0.88
C PHE A 87 17.64 12.13 -0.51
N LEU A 88 17.93 10.85 -0.80
CA LEU A 88 18.63 10.49 -2.04
C LEU A 88 17.71 10.44 -3.26
N TRP A 89 16.44 10.24 -3.06
CA TRP A 89 15.50 10.07 -4.16
C TRP A 89 14.46 11.18 -4.20
N LEU A 90 13.56 11.27 -3.20
CA LEU A 90 12.40 12.16 -3.30
C LEU A 90 12.80 13.63 -3.29
N ASP A 91 13.65 14.04 -2.35
CA ASP A 91 14.08 15.45 -2.23
C ASP A 91 14.93 15.86 -3.44
N ALA A 92 15.81 14.97 -3.93
CA ALA A 92 16.63 15.24 -5.12
C ALA A 92 15.77 15.47 -6.38
N TYR A 93 14.72 14.66 -6.58
CA TYR A 93 13.80 14.87 -7.68
C TYR A 93 12.88 16.08 -7.45
N ALA A 94 12.45 16.33 -6.21
CA ALA A 94 11.64 17.48 -5.86
C ALA A 94 12.36 18.79 -6.16
N GLU A 95 13.66 18.87 -5.88
CA GLU A 95 14.49 20.05 -6.16
C GLU A 95 14.57 20.37 -7.66
N VAL A 96 14.64 19.35 -8.51
CA VAL A 96 14.81 19.53 -9.96
C VAL A 96 13.46 19.64 -10.68
N MET A 97 12.49 18.81 -10.32
CA MET A 97 11.23 18.63 -11.04
C MET A 97 10.01 19.20 -10.30
N GLY A 98 10.16 19.53 -9.03
CA GLY A 98 9.09 20.00 -8.15
C GLY A 98 8.23 18.86 -7.56
N ASN A 99 7.55 19.17 -6.44
CA ASN A 99 6.73 18.19 -5.72
C ASN A 99 5.55 17.64 -6.55
N THR A 100 5.01 18.43 -7.49
CA THR A 100 3.93 17.99 -8.38
C THR A 100 4.36 16.82 -9.25
N PHE A 101 5.60 16.80 -9.72
CA PHE A 101 6.14 15.69 -10.48
C PHE A 101 6.14 14.40 -9.66
N ILE A 102 6.62 14.46 -8.42
CA ILE A 102 6.65 13.29 -7.54
C ILE A 102 5.24 12.80 -7.23
N ARG A 103 4.33 13.71 -6.89
CA ARG A 103 2.92 13.39 -6.65
C ARG A 103 2.25 12.70 -7.83
N THR A 104 2.68 12.97 -9.04
CA THR A 104 2.08 12.43 -10.27
C THR A 104 2.71 11.10 -10.68
N TYR A 105 4.03 11.01 -10.66
CA TYR A 105 4.77 9.92 -11.33
C TYR A 105 5.44 8.92 -10.39
N CYS A 106 5.69 9.28 -9.12
CA CYS A 106 6.30 8.33 -8.20
C CYS A 106 5.31 7.24 -7.77
N PRO A 107 5.80 6.05 -7.48
CA PRO A 107 5.03 4.97 -6.87
C PRO A 107 4.34 5.45 -5.60
N LYS A 108 3.12 4.95 -5.36
CA LYS A 108 2.30 5.38 -4.23
C LYS A 108 2.55 4.59 -2.96
N LEU A 109 3.30 3.51 -3.07
CA LEU A 109 3.62 2.65 -1.94
C LEU A 109 5.10 2.25 -1.97
N ILE A 110 5.79 2.45 -0.87
CA ILE A 110 7.10 1.88 -0.58
C ILE A 110 6.94 0.92 0.60
N HIS A 111 7.30 -0.34 0.39
CA HIS A 111 7.21 -1.39 1.39
C HIS A 111 8.60 -1.90 1.76
N LEU A 112 8.90 -2.04 3.06
CA LEU A 112 10.17 -2.53 3.56
C LEU A 112 10.09 -3.98 4.00
N VAL A 113 11.09 -4.77 3.60
CA VAL A 113 11.30 -6.16 4.01
C VAL A 113 12.70 -6.30 4.57
N GLY A 114 12.82 -6.92 5.74
CA GLY A 114 14.09 -7.04 6.46
C GLY A 114 15.08 -7.99 5.79
N SER A 115 14.61 -9.13 5.29
CA SER A 115 15.43 -10.11 4.56
C SER A 115 15.51 -9.84 3.06
N PRO A 116 16.52 -10.36 2.36
CA PRO A 116 16.48 -10.46 0.91
C PRO A 116 15.44 -11.48 0.44
N GLN A 117 15.05 -11.41 -0.82
CA GLN A 117 14.27 -12.44 -1.52
C GLN A 117 15.21 -13.38 -2.25
N TYR A 118 15.29 -14.64 -1.81
CA TYR A 118 16.09 -15.67 -2.45
C TYR A 118 15.29 -16.41 -3.50
N ASN A 119 15.71 -16.33 -4.75
CA ASN A 119 15.11 -17.07 -5.85
C ASN A 119 15.59 -18.53 -5.88
N THR A 120 14.82 -19.39 -6.53
CA THR A 120 15.15 -20.82 -6.67
C THR A 120 16.42 -21.10 -7.49
N ASP A 121 16.82 -20.17 -8.34
CA ASP A 121 18.04 -20.22 -9.12
C ASP A 121 19.29 -19.72 -8.35
N GLY A 122 19.13 -19.34 -7.08
CA GLY A 122 20.19 -18.83 -6.23
C GLY A 122 20.45 -17.32 -6.37
N SER A 123 19.73 -16.63 -7.25
CA SER A 123 19.80 -15.17 -7.32
C SER A 123 19.06 -14.52 -6.14
N VAL A 124 19.39 -13.25 -5.89
CA VAL A 124 18.84 -12.51 -4.74
C VAL A 124 18.26 -11.19 -5.21
N ASN A 125 16.98 -10.96 -4.86
CA ASN A 125 16.35 -9.68 -5.08
C ASN A 125 16.50 -8.81 -3.82
N ILE A 126 17.06 -7.62 -3.99
CA ILE A 126 17.17 -6.59 -2.95
C ILE A 126 16.14 -5.47 -3.13
N GLY A 127 15.39 -5.49 -4.22
CA GLY A 127 14.27 -4.58 -4.49
C GLY A 127 13.47 -5.03 -5.69
N VAL A 128 12.17 -4.80 -5.63
CA VAL A 128 11.22 -5.14 -6.69
C VAL A 128 10.31 -3.94 -6.95
N ALA A 129 10.18 -3.55 -8.21
CA ALA A 129 9.22 -2.53 -8.65
C ALA A 129 8.02 -3.21 -9.31
N GLU A 130 6.84 -2.96 -8.79
CA GLU A 130 5.60 -3.61 -9.22
C GLU A 130 4.70 -2.62 -9.95
N GLY A 131 4.70 -2.70 -11.29
CA GLY A 131 3.78 -1.96 -12.15
C GLY A 131 3.79 -0.44 -12.00
N GLY A 132 4.87 0.15 -11.48
CA GLY A 132 4.96 1.59 -11.20
C GLY A 132 4.11 2.07 -10.02
N MET A 133 3.40 1.19 -9.35
CA MET A 133 2.52 1.54 -8.22
C MET A 133 3.17 1.30 -6.86
N LYS A 134 3.98 0.26 -6.76
CA LYS A 134 4.65 -0.16 -5.53
C LYS A 134 6.13 -0.45 -5.77
N ILE A 135 6.95 -0.13 -4.77
CA ILE A 135 8.35 -0.58 -4.68
C ILE A 135 8.50 -1.31 -3.35
N THR A 136 8.99 -2.54 -3.42
CA THR A 136 9.41 -3.30 -2.24
C THR A 136 10.93 -3.23 -2.14
N LEU A 137 11.44 -2.72 -1.03
CA LEU A 137 12.86 -2.69 -0.69
C LEU A 137 13.16 -3.84 0.27
N CYS A 138 14.04 -4.74 -0.14
CA CYS A 138 14.41 -5.93 0.61
C CYS A 138 15.80 -5.78 1.23
N ASN A 139 16.14 -6.71 2.13
CA ASN A 139 17.45 -6.76 2.80
C ASN A 139 17.76 -5.54 3.69
N ILE A 140 16.72 -4.93 4.25
CA ILE A 140 16.86 -3.71 5.06
C ILE A 140 17.67 -3.96 6.33
N ASN A 141 17.62 -5.17 6.89
CA ASN A 141 18.36 -5.52 8.11
C ASN A 141 19.88 -5.61 7.92
N SER A 142 20.36 -5.54 6.67
CA SER A 142 21.80 -5.50 6.35
C SER A 142 22.39 -4.09 6.28
N LEU A 143 21.58 -3.06 6.53
CA LEU A 143 22.03 -1.66 6.57
C LEU A 143 23.02 -1.40 7.72
#